data_fe79cdcf353d5b83da17009fe5a97df2
#
_entry.id   fe79cdcf353d5b83da17009fe5a97df2
#
_cell.length_a   1.000
_cell.length_b   1.000
_cell.length_c   1.000
_cell.angle_alpha   90.00
_cell.angle_beta   90.00
_cell.angle_gamma   90.00
#
_symmetry.space_group_name_H-M   'P 1'
#
loop_
_entity.id
_entity.type
_entity.pdbx_description
1 polymer ?
#
loop_
_entity_poly.entity_id
_entity_poly.type
_entity_poly.pdbx_seq_one_letter_code
_entity_poly.pdbx_strand_id
1 'polypeptide(L)'
;MLDLTSEAPKPKTIAGAQHDWELVIGMEVHAQIASNAKLFSGASTEFGNEPNSNVAFVDAAMPGMLPVINEYCIEQAVRTGLGLKAEINLHSAFDRKNYFYPDLPQGYQISQLYHPIVGEGEVIVDMSPGVARRVRIERIHMEQDAGKSVHDMDPNMSFVDLNRTGVALMEIVSRPDIRGPEEAAAYVVKLRQILRYLGTCDGNMQNGNLRADVNVSICRPGQYEKYMESGDFSHLGTRCEIKNMNSMRFIQAAIEVEARRQIKIVEAGGSVDQETRLYDPDKGETRSMRSKEEAHDYRYFPDPDLLPLEIEQAWVDEIAANLPELPDQKKARFMGDFSLSEYDANVLTAELDAAGYFEAVAAGRDGKMAANWVINELFGRLKKDDREITDSPVSPDQLGGIIDLIAKGDISGKIAKDLFEIVYSDGGDPAEIVEARGMKQVTDTGAIEAAVDQVIADNPAQVEKAKANPKLAGWFVGQVMKATGGKANPKAVNELVSAKLGL
;
A
#
# COMPACT_ATOMS: atom_id res chain seq x y z
N MET A 1 12.91 7.66 12.04
CA MET A 1 13.93 7.66 10.98
C MET A 1 14.32 6.22 10.80
N LEU A 2 13.95 5.57 9.67
CA LEU A 2 14.44 4.22 9.39
C LEU A 2 15.96 4.24 9.45
N ASP A 3 16.53 3.22 10.06
CA ASP A 3 17.98 3.10 10.13
C ASP A 3 18.51 2.94 8.71
N LEU A 4 19.15 3.98 8.19
CA LEU A 4 19.77 3.98 6.86
C LEU A 4 20.97 3.04 6.76
N THR A 5 21.27 2.30 7.83
CA THR A 5 22.29 1.23 7.86
C THR A 5 21.75 -0.13 7.38
N SER A 6 20.45 -0.22 7.01
CA SER A 6 19.89 -1.44 6.45
C SER A 6 20.61 -1.82 5.14
N GLU A 7 20.98 -3.08 5.04
CA GLU A 7 21.70 -3.60 3.86
C GLU A 7 20.78 -3.55 2.63
N ALA A 8 21.28 -2.96 1.53
CA ALA A 8 20.54 -2.96 0.27
C ALA A 8 20.39 -4.39 -0.28
N PRO A 9 19.25 -4.73 -0.90
CA PRO A 9 19.09 -6.03 -1.53
C PRO A 9 20.18 -6.27 -2.60
N LYS A 10 20.69 -7.49 -2.68
CA LYS A 10 21.60 -7.85 -3.75
C LYS A 10 20.89 -7.73 -5.10
N PRO A 11 21.60 -7.25 -6.15
CA PRO A 11 21.03 -7.21 -7.49
C PRO A 11 20.56 -8.60 -7.93
N LYS A 12 19.36 -8.66 -8.50
CA LYS A 12 18.84 -9.91 -9.05
C LYS A 12 19.41 -10.13 -10.43
N THR A 13 20.13 -11.26 -10.61
CA THR A 13 20.65 -11.67 -11.91
C THR A 13 19.68 -12.62 -12.61
N ILE A 14 19.60 -12.50 -13.93
CA ILE A 14 18.88 -13.42 -14.81
C ILE A 14 19.91 -14.12 -15.67
N ALA A 15 19.96 -15.46 -15.57
CA ALA A 15 20.82 -16.23 -16.44
C ALA A 15 20.30 -16.20 -17.88
N GLY A 16 21.14 -15.73 -18.80
CA GLY A 16 20.96 -15.89 -20.24
C GLY A 16 21.60 -17.20 -20.73
N ALA A 17 21.61 -17.41 -22.05
CA ALA A 17 22.27 -18.54 -22.67
C ALA A 17 23.83 -18.42 -22.65
N GLN A 18 24.34 -17.20 -22.68
CA GLN A 18 25.75 -16.91 -22.77
C GLN A 18 26.30 -16.17 -21.54
N HIS A 19 25.45 -15.40 -20.84
CA HIS A 19 25.87 -14.47 -19.81
C HIS A 19 24.78 -14.28 -18.74
N ASP A 20 25.22 -13.79 -17.57
CA ASP A 20 24.32 -13.25 -16.56
C ASP A 20 23.98 -11.78 -16.84
N TRP A 21 22.76 -11.40 -16.51
CA TRP A 21 22.21 -10.07 -16.73
C TRP A 21 21.59 -9.52 -15.47
N GLU A 22 21.70 -8.23 -15.28
CA GLU A 22 21.04 -7.50 -14.21
C GLU A 22 19.90 -6.65 -14.75
N LEU A 23 18.81 -6.55 -13.98
CA LEU A 23 17.70 -5.67 -14.25
C LEU A 23 18.01 -4.24 -13.80
N VAL A 24 17.58 -3.29 -14.61
CA VAL A 24 17.56 -1.86 -14.29
C VAL A 24 16.20 -1.32 -14.63
N ILE A 25 15.50 -0.81 -13.61
CA ILE A 25 14.09 -0.45 -13.70
C ILE A 25 13.89 0.96 -13.17
N GLY A 26 13.24 1.80 -13.97
CA GLY A 26 12.65 3.07 -13.58
C GLY A 26 11.14 2.97 -13.64
N MET A 27 10.44 3.79 -12.86
CA MET A 27 8.98 3.81 -12.83
C MET A 27 8.43 5.22 -12.95
N GLU A 28 7.33 5.33 -13.66
CA GLU A 28 6.51 6.52 -13.77
C GLU A 28 5.14 6.20 -13.16
N VAL A 29 4.80 6.88 -12.06
CA VAL A 29 3.55 6.62 -11.35
C VAL A 29 2.65 7.84 -11.45
N HIS A 30 1.51 7.66 -12.09
CA HIS A 30 0.47 8.67 -12.23
C HIS A 30 -0.51 8.53 -11.07
N ALA A 31 -0.66 9.59 -10.28
CA ALA A 31 -1.58 9.65 -9.14
C ALA A 31 -2.57 10.79 -9.34
N GLN A 32 -3.86 10.47 -9.43
CA GLN A 32 -4.90 11.49 -9.43
C GLN A 32 -4.95 12.18 -8.06
N ILE A 33 -4.93 13.50 -8.09
CA ILE A 33 -5.02 14.30 -6.87
C ILE A 33 -6.43 14.21 -6.30
N ALA A 34 -6.51 13.95 -4.99
CA ALA A 34 -7.76 13.93 -4.24
C ALA A 34 -8.31 15.36 -4.07
N SER A 35 -8.92 15.88 -5.12
CA SER A 35 -9.54 17.20 -5.17
C SER A 35 -11.01 17.09 -5.63
N ASN A 36 -11.88 17.92 -5.10
CA ASN A 36 -13.29 17.97 -5.52
C ASN A 36 -13.50 18.72 -6.84
N ALA A 37 -12.50 19.46 -7.29
CA ALA A 37 -12.51 20.20 -8.56
C ALA A 37 -11.26 19.88 -9.39
N LYS A 38 -11.38 20.03 -10.70
CA LYS A 38 -10.30 19.74 -11.65
C LYS A 38 -9.15 20.74 -11.53
N LEU A 39 -8.04 20.44 -12.23
CA LEU A 39 -6.81 21.25 -12.17
C LEU A 39 -7.01 22.68 -12.71
N PHE A 40 -7.79 22.83 -13.78
CA PHE A 40 -7.97 24.12 -14.47
C PHE A 40 -9.43 24.55 -14.59
N SER A 41 -10.35 23.88 -13.90
CA SER A 41 -11.78 24.23 -13.90
C SER A 41 -12.43 23.83 -12.57
N GLY A 42 -13.62 24.42 -12.32
CA GLY A 42 -14.45 24.06 -11.17
C GLY A 42 -15.33 22.82 -11.37
N ALA A 43 -15.17 22.07 -12.47
CA ALA A 43 -15.97 20.86 -12.69
C ALA A 43 -15.61 19.77 -11.65
N SER A 44 -16.61 18.97 -11.27
CA SER A 44 -16.46 17.89 -10.29
C SER A 44 -15.51 16.81 -10.78
N THR A 45 -14.77 16.22 -9.86
CA THR A 45 -13.91 15.04 -10.08
C THR A 45 -14.57 13.74 -9.64
N GLU A 46 -15.84 13.78 -9.20
CA GLU A 46 -16.56 12.62 -8.70
C GLU A 46 -16.62 11.49 -9.73
N PHE A 47 -16.23 10.29 -9.29
CA PHE A 47 -16.19 9.11 -10.14
C PHE A 47 -17.58 8.45 -10.24
N GLY A 48 -17.91 7.91 -11.43
CA GLY A 48 -19.12 7.10 -11.62
C GLY A 48 -20.37 7.89 -12.03
N ASN A 49 -20.26 9.20 -12.22
CA ASN A 49 -21.36 10.02 -12.74
C ASN A 49 -21.63 9.71 -14.22
N GLU A 50 -22.84 10.11 -14.70
CA GLU A 50 -23.22 9.96 -16.10
C GLU A 50 -22.16 10.53 -17.05
N PRO A 51 -21.84 9.88 -18.18
CA PRO A 51 -20.83 10.37 -19.12
C PRO A 51 -21.06 11.82 -19.53
N ASN A 52 -19.99 12.59 -19.54
CA ASN A 52 -19.98 14.02 -19.90
C ASN A 52 -20.82 14.94 -18.98
N SER A 53 -21.13 14.51 -17.74
CA SER A 53 -21.85 15.35 -16.77
C SER A 53 -20.91 16.25 -15.95
N ASN A 54 -19.64 15.89 -15.82
CA ASN A 54 -18.62 16.61 -15.05
C ASN A 54 -17.66 17.36 -15.98
N VAL A 55 -18.15 18.18 -16.88
CA VAL A 55 -17.35 18.84 -17.94
C VAL A 55 -17.59 20.34 -17.93
N ALA A 56 -16.54 21.12 -17.68
CA ALA A 56 -16.56 22.57 -17.90
C ALA A 56 -16.23 22.90 -19.37
N PHE A 57 -16.55 24.11 -19.79
CA PHE A 57 -16.26 24.54 -21.16
C PHE A 57 -14.77 24.50 -21.52
N VAL A 58 -13.88 24.75 -20.57
CA VAL A 58 -12.43 24.62 -20.77
C VAL A 58 -12.01 23.16 -20.95
N ASP A 59 -12.64 22.21 -20.22
CA ASP A 59 -12.37 20.78 -20.38
C ASP A 59 -12.80 20.28 -21.79
N ALA A 60 -13.87 20.85 -22.34
CA ALA A 60 -14.37 20.56 -23.66
C ALA A 60 -13.67 21.37 -24.78
N ALA A 61 -12.61 22.14 -24.44
CA ALA A 61 -11.89 23.00 -25.37
C ALA A 61 -12.77 23.98 -26.15
N MET A 62 -13.80 24.52 -25.52
CA MET A 62 -14.68 25.49 -26.16
C MET A 62 -13.95 26.80 -26.44
N PRO A 63 -14.14 27.41 -27.62
CA PRO A 63 -13.45 28.62 -28.00
C PRO A 63 -13.59 29.76 -26.98
N GLY A 64 -12.47 30.40 -26.64
CA GLY A 64 -12.42 31.54 -25.71
C GLY A 64 -12.33 31.16 -24.24
N MET A 65 -12.30 29.86 -23.90
CA MET A 65 -12.11 29.42 -22.52
C MET A 65 -10.63 29.32 -22.19
N LEU A 66 -10.26 29.81 -21.02
CA LEU A 66 -8.88 29.80 -20.53
C LEU A 66 -8.77 28.96 -19.24
N PRO A 67 -7.65 28.29 -19.01
CA PRO A 67 -7.41 27.54 -17.78
C PRO A 67 -7.20 28.48 -16.59
N VAL A 68 -7.73 28.07 -15.43
CA VAL A 68 -7.48 28.74 -14.14
C VAL A 68 -6.99 27.72 -13.14
N ILE A 69 -5.79 27.92 -12.59
CA ILE A 69 -5.11 26.97 -11.73
C ILE A 69 -5.89 26.78 -10.41
N ASN A 70 -6.06 25.53 -10.01
CA ASN A 70 -6.61 25.14 -8.72
C ASN A 70 -5.50 25.10 -7.67
N GLU A 71 -5.48 26.07 -6.76
CA GLU A 71 -4.49 26.20 -5.69
C GLU A 71 -4.42 24.95 -4.80
N TYR A 72 -5.56 24.33 -4.50
CA TYR A 72 -5.61 23.09 -3.72
C TYR A 72 -4.81 21.95 -4.37
N CYS A 73 -4.86 21.83 -5.72
CA CYS A 73 -4.07 20.83 -6.42
C CYS A 73 -2.57 21.10 -6.32
N ILE A 74 -2.16 22.38 -6.34
CA ILE A 74 -0.76 22.79 -6.14
C ILE A 74 -0.31 22.41 -4.72
N GLU A 75 -1.13 22.71 -3.72
CA GLU A 75 -0.85 22.33 -2.32
C GLU A 75 -0.64 20.80 -2.19
N GLN A 76 -1.50 19.98 -2.81
CA GLN A 76 -1.37 18.52 -2.74
C GLN A 76 -0.07 18.02 -3.41
N ALA A 77 0.38 18.65 -4.49
CA ALA A 77 1.67 18.32 -5.11
C ALA A 77 2.85 18.68 -4.19
N VAL A 78 2.81 19.84 -3.55
CA VAL A 78 3.83 20.25 -2.54
C VAL A 78 3.83 19.29 -1.35
N ARG A 79 2.65 18.93 -0.80
CA ARG A 79 2.52 17.93 0.27
C ARG A 79 3.13 16.59 -0.11
N THR A 80 2.88 16.15 -1.35
CA THR A 80 3.45 14.91 -1.86
C THR A 80 4.97 14.99 -1.95
N GLY A 81 5.51 16.08 -2.51
CA GLY A 81 6.95 16.32 -2.57
C GLY A 81 7.62 16.28 -1.20
N LEU A 82 7.06 16.99 -0.23
CA LEU A 82 7.55 17.01 1.15
C LEU A 82 7.49 15.61 1.80
N GLY A 83 6.42 14.86 1.56
CA GLY A 83 6.28 13.49 2.04
C GLY A 83 7.30 12.51 1.44
N LEU A 84 7.78 12.80 0.24
CA LEU A 84 8.86 12.05 -0.44
C LEU A 84 10.25 12.65 -0.18
N LYS A 85 10.36 13.58 0.78
CA LYS A 85 11.60 14.30 1.13
C LYS A 85 12.25 14.99 -0.07
N ALA A 86 11.43 15.42 -1.01
CA ALA A 86 11.87 16.05 -2.25
C ALA A 86 12.02 17.57 -2.09
N GLU A 87 12.86 18.13 -2.95
CA GLU A 87 13.01 19.56 -3.08
C GLU A 87 11.75 20.18 -3.73
N ILE A 88 11.23 21.26 -3.16
CA ILE A 88 10.12 22.01 -3.76
C ILE A 88 10.69 23.17 -4.56
N ASN A 89 10.37 23.20 -5.85
CA ASN A 89 10.79 24.27 -6.75
C ASN A 89 9.89 25.49 -6.55
N LEU A 90 10.45 26.57 -6.02
CA LEU A 90 9.70 27.80 -5.73
C LEU A 90 9.27 28.56 -6.99
N HIS A 91 9.90 28.27 -8.13
CA HIS A 91 9.49 28.73 -9.45
C HIS A 91 9.13 27.54 -10.31
N SER A 92 7.87 27.47 -10.76
CA SER A 92 7.36 26.37 -11.56
C SER A 92 6.51 26.91 -12.71
N ALA A 93 6.47 26.19 -13.82
CA ALA A 93 5.70 26.61 -15.00
C ALA A 93 5.07 25.42 -15.71
N PHE A 94 3.93 25.67 -16.33
CA PHE A 94 3.27 24.67 -17.16
C PHE A 94 3.68 24.83 -18.63
N ASP A 95 3.80 23.68 -19.28
CA ASP A 95 4.10 23.55 -20.70
C ASP A 95 2.95 22.86 -21.43
N ARG A 96 2.82 23.07 -22.73
CA ARG A 96 1.94 22.29 -23.60
C ARG A 96 2.68 21.12 -24.19
N LYS A 97 2.17 19.90 -23.92
CA LYS A 97 2.57 18.64 -24.54
C LYS A 97 1.63 18.34 -25.69
N ASN A 98 2.09 18.53 -26.92
CA ASN A 98 1.19 18.50 -28.09
C ASN A 98 1.04 17.07 -28.63
N TYR A 99 -0.18 16.56 -28.59
CA TYR A 99 -0.59 15.31 -29.25
C TYR A 99 -2.11 15.27 -29.39
N PHE A 100 -2.62 14.45 -30.32
CA PHE A 100 -4.02 14.46 -30.70
C PHE A 100 -4.68 13.13 -30.38
N TYR A 101 -5.68 13.21 -29.47
CA TYR A 101 -6.59 12.11 -29.18
C TYR A 101 -8.01 12.66 -29.02
N PRO A 102 -9.05 11.86 -29.36
CA PRO A 102 -10.45 12.31 -29.22
C PRO A 102 -10.83 12.71 -27.79
N ASP A 103 -10.24 12.09 -26.80
CA ASP A 103 -10.47 12.34 -25.38
C ASP A 103 -9.58 13.44 -24.80
N LEU A 104 -8.84 14.14 -25.65
CA LEU A 104 -8.08 15.35 -25.33
C LEU A 104 -8.47 16.47 -26.33
N PRO A 105 -9.65 17.11 -26.14
CA PRO A 105 -10.27 17.96 -27.16
C PRO A 105 -9.44 19.16 -27.60
N GLN A 106 -8.60 19.70 -26.71
CA GLN A 106 -7.72 20.84 -27.00
C GLN A 106 -6.52 20.49 -27.90
N GLY A 107 -6.25 19.20 -28.13
CA GLY A 107 -5.11 18.74 -28.92
C GLY A 107 -3.74 18.88 -28.24
N TYR A 108 -3.69 19.20 -26.98
CA TYR A 108 -2.51 19.20 -26.13
C TYR A 108 -2.87 18.88 -24.67
N GLN A 109 -1.91 18.39 -23.92
CA GLN A 109 -2.01 18.22 -22.49
C GLN A 109 -1.19 19.33 -21.80
N ILE A 110 -1.79 20.00 -20.82
CA ILE A 110 -1.03 20.92 -19.95
C ILE A 110 -0.28 20.05 -18.95
N SER A 111 1.04 20.21 -18.93
CA SER A 111 1.99 19.39 -18.16
C SER A 111 3.16 20.27 -17.70
N GLN A 112 4.23 19.70 -17.14
CA GLN A 112 5.43 20.42 -16.73
C GLN A 112 6.67 19.65 -17.17
N LEU A 113 7.45 20.18 -18.11
CA LEU A 113 8.70 19.55 -18.56
C LEU A 113 9.92 20.25 -17.98
N TYR A 114 10.00 21.58 -18.19
CA TYR A 114 11.20 22.34 -17.89
C TYR A 114 11.27 22.85 -16.44
N HIS A 115 10.12 23.09 -15.83
CA HIS A 115 10.01 23.64 -14.48
C HIS A 115 8.99 22.86 -13.64
N PRO A 116 9.27 21.57 -13.34
CA PRO A 116 8.38 20.78 -12.51
C PRO A 116 8.27 21.38 -11.11
N ILE A 117 7.12 21.20 -10.46
CA ILE A 117 6.87 21.75 -9.13
C ILE A 117 7.72 21.07 -8.05
N VAL A 118 8.08 19.80 -8.22
CA VAL A 118 8.89 19.04 -7.26
C VAL A 118 10.12 18.48 -7.96
N GLY A 119 11.28 18.68 -7.34
CA GLY A 119 12.57 18.19 -7.78
C GLY A 119 12.93 16.83 -7.21
N GLU A 120 14.24 16.62 -6.95
CA GLU A 120 14.75 15.33 -6.49
C GLU A 120 14.29 14.97 -5.07
N GLY A 121 13.97 13.71 -4.86
CA GLY A 121 13.53 13.15 -3.59
C GLY A 121 13.87 11.68 -3.45
N GLU A 122 13.25 11.00 -2.48
CA GLU A 122 13.51 9.58 -2.24
C GLU A 122 12.32 8.84 -1.62
N VAL A 123 12.27 7.54 -1.89
CA VAL A 123 11.40 6.59 -1.21
C VAL A 123 12.26 5.45 -0.66
N ILE A 124 12.09 5.13 0.62
CA ILE A 124 12.70 3.95 1.22
C ILE A 124 11.70 2.81 1.17
N VAL A 125 12.05 1.76 0.45
CA VAL A 125 11.20 0.59 0.21
C VAL A 125 11.67 -0.55 1.10
N ASP A 126 10.83 -0.98 2.04
CA ASP A 126 11.11 -2.14 2.88
C ASP A 126 10.96 -3.43 2.07
N MET A 127 12.01 -4.26 2.02
CA MET A 127 12.00 -5.54 1.30
C MET A 127 11.79 -6.72 2.24
N SER A 128 12.51 -6.74 3.35
CA SER A 128 12.43 -7.74 4.41
C SER A 128 13.03 -7.14 5.68
N PRO A 129 12.84 -7.72 6.87
CA PRO A 129 13.43 -7.18 8.08
C PRO A 129 14.92 -6.88 7.94
N GLY A 130 15.31 -5.64 8.18
CA GLY A 130 16.67 -5.15 8.05
C GLY A 130 17.19 -4.95 6.61
N VAL A 131 16.35 -5.13 5.60
CA VAL A 131 16.71 -4.93 4.18
C VAL A 131 15.79 -3.90 3.55
N ALA A 132 16.36 -2.81 3.01
CA ALA A 132 15.63 -1.77 2.34
C ALA A 132 16.29 -1.34 1.03
N ARG A 133 15.48 -0.86 0.09
CA ARG A 133 15.93 -0.22 -1.15
C ARG A 133 15.63 1.27 -1.09
N ARG A 134 16.64 2.10 -1.26
CA ARG A 134 16.46 3.52 -1.54
C ARG A 134 16.19 3.69 -3.03
N VAL A 135 15.04 4.27 -3.36
CA VAL A 135 14.68 4.63 -4.74
C VAL A 135 14.63 6.15 -4.81
N ARG A 136 15.50 6.74 -5.63
CA ARG A 136 15.51 8.19 -5.86
C ARG A 136 14.34 8.58 -6.74
N ILE A 137 13.69 9.66 -6.40
CA ILE A 137 12.71 10.35 -7.24
C ILE A 137 13.47 11.40 -8.04
N GLU A 138 13.25 11.44 -9.33
CA GLU A 138 13.84 12.46 -10.20
C GLU A 138 13.08 13.76 -10.12
N ARG A 139 11.74 13.67 -10.18
CA ARG A 139 10.82 14.79 -10.10
C ARG A 139 9.39 14.33 -9.88
N ILE A 140 8.54 15.26 -9.49
CA ILE A 140 7.09 15.16 -9.66
C ILE A 140 6.66 16.35 -10.48
N HIS A 141 5.93 16.10 -11.55
CA HIS A 141 5.28 17.14 -12.32
C HIS A 141 3.77 16.96 -12.33
N MET A 142 3.08 18.08 -12.46
CA MET A 142 1.63 18.11 -12.54
C MET A 142 1.20 18.11 -13.99
N GLU A 143 0.10 17.44 -14.27
CA GLU A 143 -0.54 17.44 -15.57
C GLU A 143 -2.04 17.22 -15.46
N GLN A 144 -2.78 17.54 -16.51
CA GLN A 144 -4.20 17.21 -16.61
C GLN A 144 -4.38 15.80 -17.17
N ASP A 145 -5.32 15.03 -16.59
CA ASP A 145 -5.70 13.73 -17.16
C ASP A 145 -6.50 13.91 -18.45
N ALA A 146 -6.39 12.94 -19.37
CA ALA A 146 -7.24 12.85 -20.54
C ALA A 146 -8.60 12.24 -20.21
N GLY A 147 -9.57 12.38 -21.11
CA GLY A 147 -10.87 11.72 -20.99
C GLY A 147 -10.79 10.19 -21.17
N LYS A 148 -11.90 9.60 -21.51
CA LYS A 148 -12.00 8.17 -21.79
C LYS A 148 -12.60 7.94 -23.16
N SER A 149 -11.90 7.17 -24.00
CA SER A 149 -12.44 6.67 -25.27
C SER A 149 -12.99 5.26 -25.08
N VAL A 150 -14.24 5.04 -25.46
CA VAL A 150 -14.98 3.78 -25.34
C VAL A 150 -15.23 3.21 -26.74
N HIS A 151 -14.70 2.02 -27.02
CA HIS A 151 -14.68 1.40 -28.35
C HIS A 151 -15.52 0.12 -28.46
N ASP A 152 -16.09 -0.35 -27.34
CA ASP A 152 -16.81 -1.62 -27.23
C ASP A 152 -18.34 -1.50 -27.34
N MET A 153 -18.85 -0.26 -27.36
CA MET A 153 -20.30 -0.01 -27.45
C MET A 153 -20.84 -0.13 -28.88
N ASP A 154 -20.02 0.18 -29.88
CA ASP A 154 -20.40 0.09 -31.30
C ASP A 154 -19.15 -0.22 -32.13
N PRO A 155 -19.22 -1.18 -33.12
CA PRO A 155 -18.07 -1.56 -33.92
C PRO A 155 -17.56 -0.49 -34.88
N ASN A 156 -18.37 0.53 -35.20
CA ASN A 156 -18.06 1.58 -36.17
C ASN A 156 -17.88 2.97 -35.54
N MET A 157 -18.12 3.11 -34.23
CA MET A 157 -18.06 4.40 -33.52
C MET A 157 -17.26 4.28 -32.24
N SER A 158 -16.57 5.35 -31.90
CA SER A 158 -15.96 5.54 -30.59
C SER A 158 -16.74 6.62 -29.84
N PHE A 159 -17.03 6.33 -28.57
CA PHE A 159 -17.69 7.29 -27.68
C PHE A 159 -16.66 7.93 -26.78
N VAL A 160 -16.81 9.22 -26.52
CA VAL A 160 -15.88 9.99 -25.70
C VAL A 160 -16.58 10.46 -24.46
N ASP A 161 -16.00 10.13 -23.31
CA ASP A 161 -16.41 10.63 -22.01
C ASP A 161 -15.33 11.58 -21.46
N LEU A 162 -15.68 12.84 -21.29
CA LEU A 162 -14.79 13.90 -20.83
C LEU A 162 -14.84 14.14 -19.32
N ASN A 163 -15.56 13.30 -18.56
CA ASN A 163 -15.66 13.49 -17.10
C ASN A 163 -14.28 13.51 -16.43
N ARG A 164 -13.33 12.69 -16.92
CA ARG A 164 -11.96 12.66 -16.40
C ARG A 164 -11.06 13.75 -16.99
N THR A 165 -11.38 14.30 -18.16
CA THR A 165 -10.55 15.34 -18.81
C THR A 165 -10.34 16.52 -17.85
N GLY A 166 -9.07 16.87 -17.61
CA GLY A 166 -8.71 17.98 -16.74
C GLY A 166 -8.63 17.63 -15.25
N VAL A 167 -8.90 16.39 -14.83
CA VAL A 167 -8.59 15.93 -13.48
C VAL A 167 -7.08 16.06 -13.25
N ALA A 168 -6.70 16.56 -12.06
CA ALA A 168 -5.30 16.79 -11.74
C ALA A 168 -4.55 15.47 -11.53
N LEU A 169 -3.42 15.32 -12.21
CA LEU A 169 -2.46 14.23 -12.02
C LEU A 169 -1.15 14.75 -11.47
N MET A 170 -0.51 13.94 -10.66
CA MET A 170 0.92 13.98 -10.38
C MET A 170 1.58 12.82 -11.10
N GLU A 171 2.57 13.08 -11.94
CA GLU A 171 3.45 12.05 -12.46
C GLU A 171 4.74 12.03 -11.63
N ILE A 172 4.94 10.93 -10.91
CA ILE A 172 6.07 10.70 -10.02
C ILE A 172 7.08 9.84 -10.74
N VAL A 173 8.20 10.44 -11.13
CA VAL A 173 9.24 9.79 -11.94
C VAL A 173 10.40 9.36 -11.06
N SER A 174 10.70 8.05 -11.04
CA SER A 174 11.84 7.54 -10.32
C SER A 174 13.12 7.52 -11.15
N ARG A 175 14.28 7.55 -10.48
CA ARG A 175 15.55 7.12 -11.08
C ARG A 175 15.54 5.60 -11.28
N PRO A 176 16.41 5.04 -12.16
CA PRO A 176 16.45 3.61 -12.46
C PRO A 176 17.18 2.81 -11.36
N ASP A 177 16.74 2.96 -10.12
CA ASP A 177 17.36 2.36 -8.94
C ASP A 177 16.78 1.00 -8.57
N ILE A 178 15.65 0.61 -9.16
CA ILE A 178 14.94 -0.64 -8.88
C ILE A 178 15.62 -1.78 -9.65
N ARG A 179 15.89 -2.90 -8.96
CA ARG A 179 16.73 -3.97 -9.47
C ARG A 179 16.04 -5.32 -9.57
N GLY A 180 14.72 -5.38 -9.40
CA GLY A 180 13.95 -6.61 -9.50
C GLY A 180 12.44 -6.39 -9.53
N PRO A 181 11.67 -7.40 -10.01
CA PRO A 181 10.20 -7.30 -10.09
C PRO A 181 9.54 -7.10 -8.73
N GLU A 182 10.04 -7.76 -7.69
CA GLU A 182 9.54 -7.65 -6.33
C GLU A 182 9.79 -6.25 -5.76
N GLU A 183 10.95 -5.65 -6.05
CA GLU A 183 11.29 -4.28 -5.65
C GLU A 183 10.36 -3.28 -6.34
N ALA A 184 10.04 -3.48 -7.63
CA ALA A 184 9.13 -2.61 -8.38
C ALA A 184 7.72 -2.64 -7.78
N ALA A 185 7.20 -3.82 -7.47
CA ALA A 185 5.91 -3.94 -6.81
C ALA A 185 5.91 -3.31 -5.41
N ALA A 186 6.95 -3.55 -4.61
CA ALA A 186 7.10 -2.98 -3.28
C ALA A 186 7.22 -1.44 -3.32
N TYR A 187 7.89 -0.88 -4.33
CA TYR A 187 7.95 0.56 -4.56
C TYR A 187 6.56 1.17 -4.78
N VAL A 188 5.74 0.58 -5.65
CA VAL A 188 4.38 1.08 -5.92
C VAL A 188 3.50 0.96 -4.67
N VAL A 189 3.60 -0.15 -3.93
CA VAL A 189 2.89 -0.32 -2.64
C VAL A 189 3.28 0.77 -1.65
N LYS A 190 4.59 1.02 -1.48
CA LYS A 190 5.10 2.04 -0.56
C LYS A 190 4.67 3.45 -0.97
N LEU A 191 4.77 3.77 -2.26
CA LEU A 191 4.35 5.06 -2.77
C LEU A 191 2.85 5.26 -2.57
N ARG A 192 2.02 4.27 -2.93
CA ARG A 192 0.57 4.29 -2.67
C ARG A 192 0.25 4.54 -1.19
N GLN A 193 0.96 3.85 -0.30
CA GLN A 193 0.81 4.02 1.14
C GLN A 193 1.11 5.47 1.57
N ILE A 194 2.23 6.05 1.12
CA ILE A 194 2.60 7.44 1.44
C ILE A 194 1.52 8.40 0.94
N LEU A 195 1.07 8.27 -0.30
CA LEU A 195 0.05 9.14 -0.89
C LEU A 195 -1.28 9.08 -0.12
N ARG A 196 -1.70 7.90 0.31
CA ARG A 196 -2.91 7.72 1.15
C ARG A 196 -2.76 8.34 2.53
N TYR A 197 -1.60 8.19 3.16
CA TYR A 197 -1.31 8.82 4.46
C TYR A 197 -1.30 10.35 4.37
N LEU A 198 -0.80 10.90 3.28
CA LEU A 198 -0.84 12.34 3.01
C LEU A 198 -2.25 12.83 2.66
N GLY A 199 -3.14 11.94 2.22
CA GLY A 199 -4.46 12.28 1.70
C GLY A 199 -4.42 12.92 0.31
N THR A 200 -3.30 12.82 -0.43
CA THR A 200 -3.10 13.49 -1.72
C THR A 200 -3.61 12.66 -2.91
N CYS A 201 -3.75 11.33 -2.73
CA CYS A 201 -4.37 10.40 -3.68
C CYS A 201 -5.03 9.25 -2.92
N ASP A 202 -6.17 8.75 -3.39
CA ASP A 202 -6.86 7.60 -2.79
C ASP A 202 -6.17 6.25 -3.06
N GLY A 203 -5.26 6.23 -4.04
CA GLY A 203 -4.49 5.05 -4.42
C GLY A 203 -5.31 3.93 -5.07
N ASN A 204 -6.50 4.21 -5.59
CA ASN A 204 -7.35 3.22 -6.22
C ASN A 204 -6.87 2.89 -7.64
N MET A 205 -6.24 1.71 -7.78
CA MET A 205 -5.74 1.23 -9.07
C MET A 205 -6.84 0.67 -9.97
N GLN A 206 -7.95 0.18 -9.41
CA GLN A 206 -9.06 -0.38 -10.19
C GLN A 206 -9.82 0.70 -10.94
N ASN A 207 -10.00 1.87 -10.31
CA ASN A 207 -10.60 3.04 -10.94
C ASN A 207 -9.61 3.80 -11.84
N GLY A 208 -8.31 3.42 -11.82
CA GLY A 208 -7.26 4.10 -12.56
C GLY A 208 -6.77 5.41 -11.91
N ASN A 209 -7.09 5.64 -10.63
CA ASN A 209 -6.65 6.82 -9.88
C ASN A 209 -5.15 6.73 -9.52
N LEU A 210 -4.60 5.52 -9.50
CA LEU A 210 -3.18 5.26 -9.42
C LEU A 210 -2.78 4.29 -10.55
N ARG A 211 -1.84 4.69 -11.41
CA ARG A 211 -1.34 3.90 -12.55
C ARG A 211 0.17 3.89 -12.50
N ALA A 212 0.80 2.81 -12.96
CA ALA A 212 2.24 2.70 -13.02
C ALA A 212 2.68 2.23 -14.40
N ASP A 213 3.60 2.97 -15.00
CA ASP A 213 4.32 2.60 -16.19
C ASP A 213 5.75 2.21 -15.79
N VAL A 214 6.30 1.17 -16.42
CA VAL A 214 7.59 0.61 -16.04
C VAL A 214 8.57 0.69 -17.19
N ASN A 215 9.69 1.33 -16.96
CA ASN A 215 10.84 1.36 -17.87
C ASN A 215 11.79 0.22 -17.52
N VAL A 216 11.93 -0.77 -18.40
CA VAL A 216 12.77 -1.95 -18.17
C VAL A 216 13.96 -1.94 -19.11
N SER A 217 15.16 -2.12 -18.57
CA SER A 217 16.37 -2.42 -19.32
C SER A 217 17.19 -3.49 -18.61
N ILE A 218 18.16 -4.05 -19.33
CA ILE A 218 19.11 -5.04 -18.84
C ILE A 218 20.54 -4.53 -19.03
N CYS A 219 21.42 -4.86 -18.11
CA CYS A 219 22.86 -4.60 -18.25
C CYS A 219 23.68 -5.77 -17.78
N ARG A 220 24.98 -5.75 -18.08
CA ARG A 220 25.93 -6.72 -17.52
C ARG A 220 26.22 -6.40 -16.07
N PRO A 221 26.53 -7.42 -15.24
CA PRO A 221 27.01 -7.19 -13.89
C PRO A 221 28.18 -6.20 -13.86
N GLY A 222 28.13 -5.25 -12.94
CA GLY A 222 29.10 -4.17 -12.80
C GLY A 222 28.89 -2.94 -13.69
N GLN A 223 27.92 -2.95 -14.62
CA GLN A 223 27.62 -1.77 -15.44
C GLN A 223 26.77 -0.75 -14.70
N TYR A 224 25.87 -1.22 -13.86
CA TYR A 224 25.06 -0.31 -13.04
C TYR A 224 25.92 0.49 -12.05
N GLU A 225 26.92 -0.13 -11.45
CA GLU A 225 27.87 0.54 -10.57
C GLU A 225 28.62 1.65 -11.32
N LYS A 226 29.03 1.41 -12.56
CA LYS A 226 29.64 2.45 -13.40
C LYS A 226 28.69 3.59 -13.71
N TYR A 227 27.41 3.30 -13.96
CA TYR A 227 26.39 4.34 -14.08
C TYR A 227 26.26 5.15 -12.80
N MET A 228 26.23 4.48 -11.64
CA MET A 228 26.14 5.18 -10.34
C MET A 228 27.34 6.08 -10.05
N GLU A 229 28.51 5.72 -10.51
CA GLU A 229 29.73 6.53 -10.35
C GLU A 229 29.83 7.69 -11.33
N SER A 230 29.42 7.50 -12.58
CA SER A 230 29.61 8.46 -13.67
C SER A 230 28.37 9.30 -14.01
N GLY A 231 27.18 8.80 -13.67
CA GLY A 231 25.91 9.34 -14.16
C GLY A 231 25.65 9.06 -15.66
N ASP A 232 26.51 8.28 -16.32
CA ASP A 232 26.39 8.02 -17.77
C ASP A 232 25.45 6.84 -18.04
N PHE A 233 24.30 7.15 -18.62
CA PHE A 233 23.30 6.18 -19.04
C PHE A 233 23.75 5.20 -20.11
N SER A 234 24.88 5.46 -20.81
CA SER A 234 25.44 4.54 -21.81
C SER A 234 25.89 3.19 -21.21
N HIS A 235 26.09 3.14 -19.90
CA HIS A 235 26.37 1.90 -19.18
C HIS A 235 25.13 1.03 -18.99
N LEU A 236 23.95 1.59 -19.13
CA LEU A 236 22.68 0.85 -19.03
C LEU A 236 22.23 0.40 -20.43
N GLY A 237 21.45 -0.66 -20.49
CA GLY A 237 20.85 -1.11 -21.74
C GLY A 237 19.72 -0.19 -22.20
N THR A 238 19.28 -0.40 -23.46
CA THR A 238 18.14 0.33 -24.02
C THR A 238 16.86 -0.02 -23.24
N ARG A 239 16.17 1.01 -22.77
CA ARG A 239 14.92 0.85 -22.02
C ARG A 239 13.72 0.67 -22.93
N CYS A 240 12.77 -0.18 -22.52
CA CYS A 240 11.42 -0.22 -23.06
C CYS A 240 10.43 0.16 -21.99
N GLU A 241 9.50 1.03 -22.31
CA GLU A 241 8.38 1.39 -21.46
C GLU A 241 7.27 0.34 -21.58
N ILE A 242 6.73 -0.15 -20.47
CA ILE A 242 5.64 -1.13 -20.49
C ILE A 242 4.40 -0.51 -19.84
N LYS A 243 3.30 -0.55 -20.58
CA LYS A 243 1.99 -0.03 -20.17
C LYS A 243 0.96 -1.14 -19.94
N ASN A 244 -0.22 -0.76 -19.46
CA ASN A 244 -1.36 -1.65 -19.20
C ASN A 244 -1.14 -2.60 -18.01
N MET A 245 -0.57 -2.07 -16.93
CA MET A 245 -0.37 -2.83 -15.69
C MET A 245 -1.23 -2.23 -14.57
N ASN A 246 -2.34 -2.89 -14.29
CA ASN A 246 -3.32 -2.45 -13.30
C ASN A 246 -3.28 -3.25 -11.99
N SER A 247 -2.23 -4.03 -11.78
CA SER A 247 -2.00 -4.77 -10.53
C SER A 247 -0.52 -5.04 -10.29
N MET A 248 -0.13 -5.21 -9.02
CA MET A 248 1.24 -5.55 -8.63
C MET A 248 1.73 -6.85 -9.29
N ARG A 249 0.85 -7.84 -9.45
CA ARG A 249 1.16 -9.10 -10.14
C ARG A 249 1.51 -8.88 -11.60
N PHE A 250 0.79 -7.99 -12.29
CA PHE A 250 1.07 -7.69 -13.70
C PHE A 250 2.37 -6.91 -13.86
N ILE A 251 2.68 -5.99 -12.94
CA ILE A 251 3.97 -5.29 -12.91
C ILE A 251 5.13 -6.30 -12.84
N GLN A 252 5.08 -7.23 -11.91
CA GLN A 252 6.12 -8.25 -11.76
C GLN A 252 6.26 -9.13 -13.00
N ALA A 253 5.14 -9.64 -13.51
CA ALA A 253 5.14 -10.52 -14.67
C ALA A 253 5.64 -9.81 -15.94
N ALA A 254 5.21 -8.58 -16.17
CA ALA A 254 5.63 -7.77 -17.31
C ALA A 254 7.14 -7.51 -17.32
N ILE A 255 7.72 -7.18 -16.16
CA ILE A 255 9.16 -6.98 -16.01
C ILE A 255 9.94 -8.25 -16.36
N GLU A 256 9.52 -9.40 -15.84
CA GLU A 256 10.20 -10.68 -16.14
C GLU A 256 10.14 -11.05 -17.62
N VAL A 257 8.97 -10.90 -18.22
CA VAL A 257 8.76 -11.21 -19.64
C VAL A 257 9.60 -10.30 -20.53
N GLU A 258 9.60 -9.01 -20.26
CA GLU A 258 10.36 -8.02 -21.04
C GLU A 258 11.87 -8.23 -20.88
N ALA A 259 12.35 -8.46 -19.67
CA ALA A 259 13.77 -8.74 -19.43
C ALA A 259 14.26 -9.96 -20.22
N ARG A 260 13.48 -11.05 -20.20
CA ARG A 260 13.82 -12.27 -20.97
C ARG A 260 13.78 -12.02 -22.48
N ARG A 261 12.85 -11.19 -22.97
CA ARG A 261 12.80 -10.77 -24.38
C ARG A 261 14.07 -10.02 -24.76
N GLN A 262 14.47 -9.02 -23.99
CA GLN A 262 15.67 -8.20 -24.24
C GLN A 262 16.94 -9.07 -24.21
N ILE A 263 17.10 -9.94 -23.22
CA ILE A 263 18.23 -10.88 -23.13
C ILE A 263 18.32 -11.73 -24.40
N LYS A 264 17.22 -12.31 -24.85
CA LYS A 264 17.19 -13.14 -26.07
C LYS A 264 17.63 -12.39 -27.30
N ILE A 265 17.20 -11.13 -27.47
CA ILE A 265 17.58 -10.28 -28.59
C ILE A 265 19.08 -9.99 -28.58
N VAL A 266 19.59 -9.54 -27.44
CA VAL A 266 20.99 -9.12 -27.29
C VAL A 266 21.94 -10.30 -27.44
N GLU A 267 21.64 -11.47 -26.87
CA GLU A 267 22.46 -12.67 -27.01
C GLU A 267 22.41 -13.29 -28.41
N ALA A 268 21.35 -12.99 -29.17
CA ALA A 268 21.30 -13.34 -30.60
C ALA A 268 22.09 -12.36 -31.49
N GLY A 269 22.75 -11.35 -30.91
CA GLY A 269 23.52 -10.34 -31.64
C GLY A 269 22.66 -9.19 -32.19
N GLY A 270 21.39 -9.08 -31.78
CA GLY A 270 20.50 -7.98 -32.12
C GLY A 270 20.64 -6.79 -31.17
N SER A 271 19.87 -5.73 -31.44
CA SER A 271 19.74 -4.55 -30.59
C SER A 271 18.30 -4.40 -30.12
N VAL A 272 18.12 -3.96 -28.88
CA VAL A 272 16.80 -3.57 -28.36
C VAL A 272 16.49 -2.18 -28.86
N ASP A 273 15.30 -1.99 -29.41
CA ASP A 273 14.78 -0.68 -29.78
C ASP A 273 14.10 -0.02 -28.60
N GLN A 274 14.30 1.29 -28.43
CA GLN A 274 13.55 2.07 -27.44
C GLN A 274 12.11 2.25 -27.94
N GLU A 275 11.17 1.63 -27.25
CA GLU A 275 9.76 1.62 -27.65
C GLU A 275 8.83 1.52 -26.46
N THR A 276 7.57 1.93 -26.67
CA THR A 276 6.46 1.66 -25.74
C THR A 276 5.81 0.33 -26.10
N ARG A 277 5.63 -0.52 -25.11
CA ARG A 277 5.07 -1.87 -25.25
C ARG A 277 3.84 -2.04 -24.39
N LEU A 278 2.90 -2.85 -24.83
CA LEU A 278 1.72 -3.24 -24.09
C LEU A 278 1.94 -4.64 -23.50
N TYR A 279 1.68 -4.82 -22.22
CA TYR A 279 1.65 -6.15 -21.61
C TYR A 279 0.30 -6.81 -21.86
N ASP A 280 0.32 -8.05 -22.37
CA ASP A 280 -0.85 -8.91 -22.57
C ASP A 280 -0.82 -10.02 -21.51
N PRO A 281 -1.65 -9.93 -20.45
CA PRO A 281 -1.63 -10.90 -19.36
C PRO A 281 -2.15 -12.29 -19.75
N ASP A 282 -3.00 -12.39 -20.77
CA ASP A 282 -3.57 -13.67 -21.22
C ASP A 282 -2.52 -14.49 -21.98
N LYS A 283 -1.67 -13.82 -22.73
CA LYS A 283 -0.58 -14.44 -23.50
C LYS A 283 0.73 -14.49 -22.73
N GLY A 284 0.89 -13.68 -21.68
CA GLY A 284 2.13 -13.53 -20.94
C GLY A 284 3.26 -12.98 -21.80
N GLU A 285 2.97 -12.00 -22.64
CA GLU A 285 3.94 -11.38 -23.56
C GLU A 285 3.80 -9.86 -23.62
N THR A 286 4.87 -9.18 -24.04
CA THR A 286 4.82 -7.76 -24.38
C THR A 286 4.79 -7.60 -25.90
N ARG A 287 3.98 -6.67 -26.40
CA ARG A 287 3.92 -6.32 -27.84
C ARG A 287 4.17 -4.84 -28.04
N SER A 288 4.87 -4.49 -29.14
CA SER A 288 5.08 -3.08 -29.50
C SER A 288 3.75 -2.39 -29.75
N MET A 289 3.58 -1.20 -29.20
CA MET A 289 2.42 -0.35 -29.48
C MET A 289 2.65 0.56 -30.69
N ARG A 290 3.91 0.95 -30.94
CA ARG A 290 4.29 1.88 -32.00
C ARG A 290 5.69 1.58 -32.52
N SER A 291 5.92 1.80 -33.82
CA SER A 291 7.25 1.75 -34.40
C SER A 291 8.08 3.02 -34.09
N LYS A 292 9.39 2.95 -34.22
CA LYS A 292 10.31 4.08 -34.07
C LYS A 292 9.95 5.30 -34.90
N GLU A 293 9.29 5.11 -36.07
CA GLU A 293 8.88 6.16 -37.00
C GLU A 293 7.72 7.00 -36.47
N GLU A 294 7.05 6.54 -35.40
CA GLU A 294 5.91 7.19 -34.75
C GLU A 294 6.24 7.79 -33.38
N ALA A 295 7.54 7.91 -33.01
CA ALA A 295 7.93 8.60 -31.79
C ALA A 295 7.46 10.06 -31.86
N HIS A 296 6.47 10.42 -31.08
CA HIS A 296 5.95 11.78 -31.05
C HIS A 296 6.98 12.74 -30.50
N ASP A 297 7.45 13.65 -31.32
CA ASP A 297 7.99 14.92 -30.86
C ASP A 297 6.81 15.75 -30.34
N TYR A 298 6.63 15.79 -29.01
CA TYR A 298 5.53 16.53 -28.38
C TYR A 298 5.70 18.05 -28.49
N ARG A 299 6.80 18.55 -29.00
CA ARG A 299 7.06 19.98 -29.25
C ARG A 299 6.65 20.83 -28.05
N TYR A 300 7.19 20.51 -26.88
CA TYR A 300 6.90 21.24 -25.67
C TYR A 300 7.23 22.73 -25.81
N PHE A 301 6.35 23.57 -25.30
CA PHE A 301 6.60 25.00 -25.13
C PHE A 301 5.77 25.50 -23.92
N PRO A 302 6.20 26.58 -23.24
CA PRO A 302 5.46 27.16 -22.11
C PRO A 302 4.03 27.50 -22.51
N ASP A 303 3.07 27.16 -21.64
CA ASP A 303 1.67 27.48 -21.88
C ASP A 303 1.46 29.00 -21.82
N PRO A 304 0.99 29.64 -22.92
CA PRO A 304 0.86 31.09 -22.98
C PRO A 304 -0.34 31.61 -22.16
N ASP A 305 -1.26 30.74 -21.75
CA ASP A 305 -2.46 31.10 -21.00
C ASP A 305 -2.26 30.99 -19.47
N LEU A 306 -1.11 30.46 -19.03
CA LEU A 306 -0.76 30.28 -17.64
C LEU A 306 0.48 31.06 -17.26
N LEU A 307 0.39 31.84 -16.19
CA LEU A 307 1.57 32.47 -15.61
C LEU A 307 2.41 31.43 -14.86
N PRO A 308 3.74 31.63 -14.77
CA PRO A 308 4.56 30.85 -13.87
C PRO A 308 4.04 30.91 -12.43
N LEU A 309 4.20 29.82 -11.72
CA LEU A 309 3.91 29.73 -10.31
C LEU A 309 5.11 30.24 -9.51
N GLU A 310 4.89 31.27 -8.71
CA GLU A 310 5.85 31.74 -7.73
C GLU A 310 5.38 31.29 -6.36
N ILE A 311 6.06 30.31 -5.80
CA ILE A 311 5.70 29.67 -4.53
C ILE A 311 6.55 30.27 -3.43
N GLU A 312 5.91 30.79 -2.38
CA GLU A 312 6.62 31.36 -1.24
C GLU A 312 7.13 30.24 -0.30
N GLN A 313 8.39 30.35 0.14
CA GLN A 313 8.97 29.40 1.09
C GLN A 313 8.14 29.29 2.38
N ALA A 314 7.59 30.40 2.87
CA ALA A 314 6.77 30.43 4.08
C ALA A 314 5.52 29.53 3.95
N TRP A 315 4.91 29.48 2.75
CA TRP A 315 3.77 28.60 2.49
C TRP A 315 4.20 27.12 2.46
N VAL A 316 5.36 26.82 1.87
CA VAL A 316 5.94 25.46 1.91
C VAL A 316 6.22 25.02 3.34
N ASP A 317 6.78 25.91 4.16
CA ASP A 317 7.08 25.65 5.57
C ASP A 317 5.80 25.41 6.39
N GLU A 318 4.72 26.15 6.10
CA GLU A 318 3.41 25.95 6.72
C GLU A 318 2.83 24.58 6.36
N ILE A 319 2.90 24.17 5.09
CA ILE A 319 2.47 22.84 4.64
C ILE A 319 3.30 21.76 5.34
N ALA A 320 4.62 21.93 5.40
CA ALA A 320 5.52 20.99 6.06
C ALA A 320 5.20 20.79 7.55
N ALA A 321 4.86 21.88 8.26
CA ALA A 321 4.49 21.84 9.68
C ALA A 321 3.15 21.11 9.93
N ASN A 322 2.29 21.03 8.93
CA ASN A 322 0.96 20.41 8.99
C ASN A 322 0.90 19.03 8.30
N LEU A 323 2.04 18.44 7.93
CA LEU A 323 2.03 17.09 7.40
C LEU A 323 1.60 16.07 8.47
N PRO A 324 0.79 15.06 8.10
CA PRO A 324 0.48 13.97 8.99
C PRO A 324 1.72 13.09 9.26
N GLU A 325 1.65 12.30 10.32
CA GLU A 325 2.66 11.28 10.56
C GLU A 325 2.69 10.27 9.40
N LEU A 326 3.86 10.09 8.79
CA LEU A 326 4.03 9.21 7.65
C LEU A 326 4.18 7.73 8.06
N PRO A 327 3.97 6.77 7.13
CA PRO A 327 3.98 5.34 7.46
C PRO A 327 5.23 4.88 8.20
N ASP A 328 6.42 5.34 7.79
CA ASP A 328 7.69 4.93 8.41
C ASP A 328 7.85 5.47 9.83
N GLN A 329 7.38 6.71 10.06
CA GLN A 329 7.38 7.32 11.39
C GLN A 329 6.41 6.56 12.31
N LYS A 330 5.21 6.28 11.82
CA LYS A 330 4.18 5.52 12.54
C LYS A 330 4.63 4.08 12.84
N LYS A 331 5.27 3.41 11.88
CA LYS A 331 5.89 2.10 12.08
C LYS A 331 6.93 2.13 13.20
N ALA A 332 7.85 3.09 13.15
CA ALA A 332 8.89 3.23 14.19
C ALA A 332 8.27 3.51 15.57
N ARG A 333 7.25 4.35 15.63
CA ARG A 333 6.52 4.64 16.86
C ARG A 333 5.78 3.40 17.39
N PHE A 334 5.12 2.62 16.55
CA PHE A 334 4.44 1.38 16.95
C PHE A 334 5.43 0.35 17.52
N MET A 335 6.61 0.24 16.92
CA MET A 335 7.67 -0.62 17.45
C MET A 335 8.20 -0.13 18.80
N GLY A 336 8.34 1.20 19.00
CA GLY A 336 8.81 1.81 20.25
C GLY A 336 7.76 1.79 21.35
N ASP A 337 6.62 2.44 21.11
CA ASP A 337 5.60 2.70 22.15
C ASP A 337 4.83 1.47 22.55
N PHE A 338 4.52 0.59 21.58
CA PHE A 338 3.75 -0.64 21.82
C PHE A 338 4.61 -1.92 21.86
N SER A 339 5.94 -1.78 21.72
CA SER A 339 6.90 -2.91 21.70
C SER A 339 6.53 -3.98 20.67
N LEU A 340 6.04 -3.58 19.50
CA LEU A 340 5.66 -4.49 18.42
C LEU A 340 6.89 -5.02 17.66
N SER A 341 6.72 -6.19 17.05
CA SER A 341 7.67 -6.66 16.06
C SER A 341 7.59 -5.79 14.79
N GLU A 342 8.67 -5.77 14.00
CA GLU A 342 8.67 -5.08 12.71
C GLU A 342 7.56 -5.60 11.79
N TYR A 343 7.31 -6.91 11.81
CA TYR A 343 6.24 -7.54 11.05
C TYR A 343 4.85 -7.01 11.45
N ASP A 344 4.53 -7.01 12.75
CA ASP A 344 3.23 -6.55 13.24
C ASP A 344 3.04 -5.05 12.95
N ALA A 345 4.08 -4.25 13.16
CA ALA A 345 4.05 -2.83 12.84
C ALA A 345 3.83 -2.58 11.34
N ASN A 346 4.48 -3.33 10.45
CA ASN A 346 4.26 -3.25 9.01
C ASN A 346 2.82 -3.59 8.62
N VAL A 347 2.25 -4.66 9.20
CA VAL A 347 0.87 -5.08 8.91
C VAL A 347 -0.12 -4.00 9.34
N LEU A 348 0.04 -3.45 10.54
CA LEU A 348 -0.87 -2.44 11.10
C LEU A 348 -0.74 -1.07 10.46
N THR A 349 0.42 -0.73 9.91
CA THR A 349 0.62 0.57 9.24
C THR A 349 0.43 0.49 7.72
N ALA A 350 0.13 -0.69 7.15
CA ALA A 350 -0.07 -0.85 5.72
C ALA A 350 -1.16 0.07 5.16
N GLU A 351 -2.23 0.29 5.90
CA GLU A 351 -3.34 1.18 5.57
C GLU A 351 -3.60 2.16 6.73
N LEU A 352 -3.91 3.42 6.39
CA LEU A 352 -4.11 4.48 7.38
C LEU A 352 -5.23 4.15 8.38
N ASP A 353 -6.35 3.64 7.87
CA ASP A 353 -7.54 3.32 8.66
C ASP A 353 -7.26 2.16 9.63
N ALA A 354 -6.48 1.17 9.21
CA ALA A 354 -6.04 0.07 10.04
C ALA A 354 -5.13 0.54 11.19
N ALA A 355 -4.23 1.46 10.89
CA ALA A 355 -3.35 2.06 11.90
C ALA A 355 -4.16 2.85 12.94
N GLY A 356 -5.11 3.68 12.50
CA GLY A 356 -5.99 4.44 13.38
C GLY A 356 -6.89 3.53 14.25
N TYR A 357 -7.42 2.46 13.68
CA TYR A 357 -8.19 1.48 14.42
C TYR A 357 -7.34 0.82 15.51
N PHE A 358 -6.12 0.37 15.17
CA PHE A 358 -5.22 -0.23 16.15
C PHE A 358 -4.87 0.75 17.28
N GLU A 359 -4.54 2.00 16.96
CA GLU A 359 -4.24 3.02 17.99
C GLU A 359 -5.39 3.21 18.97
N ALA A 360 -6.62 3.25 18.47
CA ALA A 360 -7.80 3.36 19.32
C ALA A 360 -7.98 2.12 20.23
N VAL A 361 -7.77 0.92 19.69
CA VAL A 361 -7.82 -0.32 20.47
C VAL A 361 -6.71 -0.37 21.53
N ALA A 362 -5.49 0.05 21.18
CA ALA A 362 -4.31 -0.03 22.05
C ALA A 362 -4.29 1.06 23.15
N ALA A 363 -5.13 2.09 23.03
CA ALA A 363 -5.15 3.20 23.97
C ALA A 363 -5.37 2.73 25.43
N GLY A 364 -4.34 2.89 26.27
CA GLY A 364 -4.36 2.46 27.66
C GLY A 364 -4.27 0.94 27.91
N ARG A 365 -3.94 0.16 26.88
CA ARG A 365 -3.90 -1.32 26.91
C ARG A 365 -2.53 -1.86 26.51
N ASP A 366 -2.33 -3.17 26.69
CA ASP A 366 -1.14 -3.86 26.21
C ASP A 366 -1.11 -3.87 24.67
N GLY A 367 -0.11 -3.21 24.10
CA GLY A 367 0.00 -3.03 22.65
C GLY A 367 0.17 -4.35 21.89
N LYS A 368 0.89 -5.33 22.45
CA LYS A 368 1.05 -6.64 21.82
C LYS A 368 -0.25 -7.43 21.79
N MET A 369 -1.00 -7.37 22.89
CA MET A 369 -2.32 -8.00 22.95
C MET A 369 -3.29 -7.34 21.96
N ALA A 370 -3.32 -6.01 21.90
CA ALA A 370 -4.13 -5.26 20.94
C ALA A 370 -3.76 -5.61 19.50
N ALA A 371 -2.46 -5.62 19.17
CA ALA A 371 -1.97 -5.99 17.83
C ALA A 371 -2.38 -7.41 17.45
N ASN A 372 -2.22 -8.37 18.36
CA ASN A 372 -2.60 -9.76 18.11
C ASN A 372 -4.11 -9.91 17.82
N TRP A 373 -4.97 -9.21 18.56
CA TRP A 373 -6.41 -9.24 18.33
C TRP A 373 -6.81 -8.57 17.02
N VAL A 374 -6.22 -7.43 16.70
CA VAL A 374 -6.50 -6.72 15.43
C VAL A 374 -6.03 -7.55 14.24
N ILE A 375 -4.78 -8.04 14.26
CA ILE A 375 -4.19 -8.74 13.10
C ILE A 375 -4.82 -10.12 12.90
N ASN A 376 -4.89 -10.95 13.98
CA ASN A 376 -5.25 -12.35 13.83
C ASN A 376 -6.76 -12.60 13.89
N GLU A 377 -7.48 -11.90 14.77
CA GLU A 377 -8.91 -12.14 14.92
C GLU A 377 -9.73 -11.21 14.00
N LEU A 378 -9.54 -9.90 14.11
CA LEU A 378 -10.35 -8.95 13.34
C LEU A 378 -10.04 -9.00 11.85
N PHE A 379 -8.77 -8.82 11.42
CA PHE A 379 -8.43 -8.86 10.00
C PHE A 379 -8.70 -10.23 9.39
N GLY A 380 -8.46 -11.32 10.16
CA GLY A 380 -8.79 -12.67 9.74
C GLY A 380 -10.28 -12.86 9.48
N ARG A 381 -11.14 -12.22 10.29
CA ARG A 381 -12.60 -12.30 10.16
C ARG A 381 -13.13 -11.41 9.04
N LEU A 382 -12.63 -10.17 8.93
CA LEU A 382 -12.98 -9.24 7.86
C LEU A 382 -12.64 -9.83 6.48
N LYS A 383 -11.44 -10.42 6.35
CA LYS A 383 -11.01 -11.08 5.09
C LYS A 383 -11.93 -12.23 4.66
N LYS A 384 -12.49 -12.98 5.60
CA LYS A 384 -13.45 -14.06 5.28
C LYS A 384 -14.76 -13.52 4.71
N ASP A 385 -15.15 -12.32 5.14
CA ASP A 385 -16.39 -11.66 4.72
C ASP A 385 -16.18 -10.66 3.57
N ASP A 386 -14.96 -10.60 3.02
CA ASP A 386 -14.55 -9.66 1.96
C ASP A 386 -14.87 -8.19 2.34
N ARG A 387 -14.52 -7.80 3.57
CA ARG A 387 -14.75 -6.46 4.12
C ARG A 387 -13.45 -5.74 4.41
N GLU A 388 -13.47 -4.44 4.22
CA GLU A 388 -12.41 -3.53 4.65
C GLU A 388 -12.56 -3.16 6.14
N ILE A 389 -11.48 -2.61 6.74
CA ILE A 389 -11.50 -2.21 8.16
C ILE A 389 -12.52 -1.09 8.43
N THR A 390 -12.76 -0.21 7.47
CA THR A 390 -13.76 0.86 7.54
C THR A 390 -15.19 0.34 7.67
N ASP A 391 -15.43 -0.87 7.17
CA ASP A 391 -16.73 -1.56 7.23
C ASP A 391 -16.82 -2.55 8.38
N SER A 392 -15.90 -2.47 9.34
CA SER A 392 -15.87 -3.38 10.49
C SER A 392 -17.14 -3.25 11.32
N PRO A 393 -17.87 -4.37 11.58
CA PRO A 393 -19.01 -4.36 12.48
C PRO A 393 -18.61 -4.27 13.95
N VAL A 394 -17.31 -4.44 14.27
CA VAL A 394 -16.77 -4.32 15.62
C VAL A 394 -16.02 -2.99 15.70
N SER A 395 -16.44 -2.12 16.59
CA SER A 395 -15.75 -0.85 16.84
C SER A 395 -14.44 -1.06 17.63
N PRO A 396 -13.50 -0.09 17.60
CA PRO A 396 -12.31 -0.15 18.45
C PRO A 396 -12.63 -0.27 19.95
N ASP A 397 -13.70 0.38 20.42
CA ASP A 397 -14.14 0.33 21.81
C ASP A 397 -14.64 -1.06 22.19
N GLN A 398 -15.41 -1.70 21.33
CA GLN A 398 -15.89 -3.07 21.57
C GLN A 398 -14.72 -4.07 21.59
N LEU A 399 -13.77 -3.98 20.65
CA LEU A 399 -12.60 -4.86 20.65
C LEU A 399 -11.72 -4.59 21.87
N GLY A 400 -11.54 -3.32 22.23
CA GLY A 400 -10.85 -2.90 23.45
C GLY A 400 -11.53 -3.44 24.71
N GLY A 401 -12.85 -3.41 24.79
CA GLY A 401 -13.63 -3.98 25.88
C GLY A 401 -13.42 -5.49 26.07
N ILE A 402 -13.33 -6.25 24.97
CA ILE A 402 -12.98 -7.68 25.01
C ILE A 402 -11.56 -7.88 25.60
N ILE A 403 -10.60 -7.06 25.15
CA ILE A 403 -9.21 -7.12 25.66
C ILE A 403 -9.17 -6.77 27.15
N ASP A 404 -9.93 -5.79 27.61
CA ASP A 404 -10.03 -5.40 29.01
C ASP A 404 -10.57 -6.53 29.89
N LEU A 405 -11.59 -7.26 29.42
CA LEU A 405 -12.12 -8.44 30.10
C LEU A 405 -11.10 -9.57 30.22
N ILE A 406 -10.27 -9.78 29.21
CA ILE A 406 -9.16 -10.74 29.26
C ILE A 406 -8.11 -10.29 30.28
N ALA A 407 -7.71 -9.02 30.25
CA ALA A 407 -6.68 -8.48 31.14
C ALA A 407 -7.09 -8.51 32.59
N LYS A 408 -8.39 -8.32 32.89
CA LYS A 408 -8.97 -8.45 34.22
C LYS A 408 -9.09 -9.92 34.69
N GLY A 409 -8.99 -10.88 33.77
CA GLY A 409 -9.21 -12.29 34.07
C GLY A 409 -10.69 -12.68 34.16
N ASP A 410 -11.60 -11.82 33.75
CA ASP A 410 -13.05 -12.07 33.72
C ASP A 410 -13.42 -13.16 32.71
N ILE A 411 -12.68 -13.27 31.62
CA ILE A 411 -12.86 -14.27 30.57
C ILE A 411 -11.54 -14.89 30.12
N SER A 412 -11.57 -16.14 29.67
CA SER A 412 -10.41 -16.80 29.06
C SER A 412 -10.26 -16.42 27.58
N GLY A 413 -9.07 -16.62 27.00
CA GLY A 413 -8.85 -16.38 25.58
C GLY A 413 -9.81 -17.15 24.65
N LYS A 414 -10.28 -18.34 25.05
CA LYS A 414 -11.29 -19.09 24.30
C LYS A 414 -12.65 -18.39 24.37
N ILE A 415 -13.08 -18.00 25.57
CA ILE A 415 -14.34 -17.28 25.77
C ILE A 415 -14.32 -15.95 25.03
N ALA A 416 -13.18 -15.28 25.01
CA ALA A 416 -13.00 -14.02 24.30
C ALA A 416 -13.21 -14.16 22.77
N LYS A 417 -12.77 -15.26 22.18
CA LYS A 417 -13.03 -15.56 20.76
C LYS A 417 -14.51 -15.82 20.50
N ASP A 418 -15.17 -16.56 21.36
CA ASP A 418 -16.61 -16.79 21.27
C ASP A 418 -17.39 -15.47 21.44
N LEU A 419 -16.96 -14.61 22.37
CA LEU A 419 -17.51 -13.26 22.58
C LEU A 419 -17.29 -12.36 21.35
N PHE A 420 -16.11 -12.39 20.76
CA PHE A 420 -15.79 -11.64 19.55
C PHE A 420 -16.73 -12.01 18.40
N GLU A 421 -16.98 -13.29 18.16
CA GLU A 421 -17.93 -13.74 17.11
C GLU A 421 -19.36 -13.26 17.41
N ILE A 422 -19.79 -13.21 18.68
CA ILE A 422 -21.10 -12.67 19.04
C ILE A 422 -21.16 -11.17 18.75
N VAL A 423 -20.16 -10.39 19.20
CA VAL A 423 -20.08 -8.95 18.94
C VAL A 423 -20.00 -8.65 17.44
N TYR A 424 -19.24 -9.46 16.70
CA TYR A 424 -19.11 -9.32 15.26
C TYR A 424 -20.43 -9.53 14.51
N SER A 425 -21.25 -10.51 14.95
CA SER A 425 -22.50 -10.89 14.28
C SER A 425 -23.72 -10.09 14.77
N ASP A 426 -23.82 -9.89 16.07
CA ASP A 426 -25.02 -9.36 16.73
C ASP A 426 -24.83 -7.92 17.26
N GLY A 427 -23.57 -7.46 17.34
CA GLY A 427 -23.20 -6.20 18.00
C GLY A 427 -23.32 -6.29 19.53
N GLY A 428 -23.41 -5.14 20.18
CA GLY A 428 -23.62 -5.01 21.61
C GLY A 428 -22.35 -4.73 22.41
N ASP A 429 -22.54 -4.43 23.71
CA ASP A 429 -21.44 -4.21 24.64
C ASP A 429 -20.85 -5.53 25.13
N PRO A 430 -19.53 -5.75 25.03
CA PRO A 430 -18.89 -6.99 25.44
C PRO A 430 -19.13 -7.37 26.91
N ALA A 431 -19.11 -6.40 27.83
CA ALA A 431 -19.29 -6.66 29.26
C ALA A 431 -20.75 -7.07 29.57
N GLU A 432 -21.72 -6.40 28.93
CA GLU A 432 -23.14 -6.76 29.07
C GLU A 432 -23.43 -8.16 28.52
N ILE A 433 -22.83 -8.52 27.38
CA ILE A 433 -22.97 -9.87 26.78
C ILE A 433 -22.41 -10.94 27.72
N VAL A 434 -21.22 -10.69 28.31
CA VAL A 434 -20.59 -11.62 29.26
C VAL A 434 -21.48 -11.85 30.47
N GLU A 435 -22.08 -10.80 31.03
CA GLU A 435 -23.01 -10.91 32.17
C GLU A 435 -24.29 -11.65 31.75
N ALA A 436 -24.95 -11.22 30.69
CA ALA A 436 -26.22 -11.76 30.24
C ALA A 436 -26.15 -13.25 29.86
N ARG A 437 -25.02 -13.66 29.25
CA ARG A 437 -24.82 -15.05 28.82
C ARG A 437 -24.04 -15.91 29.84
N GLY A 438 -23.69 -15.36 31.00
CA GLY A 438 -22.95 -16.07 32.03
C GLY A 438 -21.62 -16.61 31.57
N MET A 439 -20.88 -15.80 30.80
CA MET A 439 -19.60 -16.17 30.15
C MET A 439 -18.39 -15.92 31.07
N LYS A 440 -18.57 -15.37 32.25
CA LYS A 440 -17.48 -15.14 33.22
C LYS A 440 -16.75 -16.44 33.55
N GLN A 441 -15.44 -16.32 33.72
CA GLN A 441 -14.61 -17.42 34.26
C GLN A 441 -15.03 -17.76 35.69
N VAL A 442 -15.05 -19.06 35.98
CA VAL A 442 -15.16 -19.53 37.33
C VAL A 442 -13.79 -19.39 38.01
N THR A 443 -13.66 -18.39 38.85
CA THR A 443 -12.45 -18.14 39.68
C THR A 443 -12.59 -18.69 41.08
N ASP A 444 -13.76 -19.20 41.46
CA ASP A 444 -13.97 -19.85 42.72
C ASP A 444 -13.09 -21.11 42.85
N THR A 445 -12.05 -20.97 43.66
CA THR A 445 -11.08 -22.04 43.93
C THR A 445 -11.74 -23.30 44.45
N GLY A 446 -12.81 -23.19 45.21
CA GLY A 446 -13.55 -24.34 45.75
C GLY A 446 -14.26 -25.15 44.66
N ALA A 447 -14.90 -24.45 43.71
CA ALA A 447 -15.56 -25.10 42.58
C ALA A 447 -14.54 -25.77 41.62
N ILE A 448 -13.40 -25.10 41.38
CA ILE A 448 -12.31 -25.67 40.59
C ILE A 448 -11.68 -26.85 41.27
N GLU A 449 -11.44 -26.77 42.60
CA GLU A 449 -10.88 -27.85 43.40
C GLU A 449 -11.77 -29.08 43.38
N ALA A 450 -13.07 -28.93 43.55
CA ALA A 450 -14.03 -30.02 43.46
C ALA A 450 -14.01 -30.70 42.06
N ALA A 451 -13.89 -29.93 40.99
CA ALA A 451 -13.78 -30.48 39.63
C ALA A 451 -12.45 -31.21 39.42
N VAL A 452 -11.34 -30.71 39.97
CA VAL A 452 -10.04 -31.39 39.95
C VAL A 452 -10.09 -32.70 40.69
N ASP A 453 -10.64 -32.71 41.93
CA ASP A 453 -10.78 -33.90 42.76
C ASP A 453 -11.63 -34.98 42.08
N GLN A 454 -12.73 -34.58 41.44
CA GLN A 454 -13.58 -35.51 40.70
C GLN A 454 -12.83 -36.13 39.50
N VAL A 455 -12.12 -35.32 38.69
CA VAL A 455 -11.37 -35.82 37.52
C VAL A 455 -10.23 -36.76 37.97
N ILE A 456 -9.55 -36.46 39.11
CA ILE A 456 -8.52 -37.32 39.67
C ILE A 456 -9.11 -38.64 40.15
N ALA A 457 -10.23 -38.58 40.89
CA ALA A 457 -10.92 -39.76 41.43
C ALA A 457 -11.42 -40.71 40.30
N ASP A 458 -11.94 -40.14 39.22
CA ASP A 458 -12.48 -40.91 38.10
C ASP A 458 -11.39 -41.57 37.22
N ASN A 459 -10.11 -41.17 37.37
CA ASN A 459 -9.02 -41.58 36.49
C ASN A 459 -7.76 -42.10 37.21
N PRO A 460 -7.86 -43.09 38.13
CA PRO A 460 -6.73 -43.54 38.94
C PRO A 460 -5.55 -44.08 38.14
N ALA A 461 -5.80 -44.75 37.00
CA ALA A 461 -4.74 -45.28 36.12
C ALA A 461 -3.92 -44.17 35.45
N GLN A 462 -4.53 -43.01 35.22
CA GLN A 462 -3.82 -41.86 34.63
C GLN A 462 -3.03 -41.09 35.69
N VAL A 463 -3.49 -41.11 36.97
CA VAL A 463 -2.77 -40.54 38.13
C VAL A 463 -1.40 -41.19 38.26
N GLU A 464 -1.34 -42.52 38.22
CA GLU A 464 -0.06 -43.26 38.35
C GLU A 464 0.89 -42.94 37.16
N LYS A 465 0.32 -42.80 35.97
CA LYS A 465 1.12 -42.38 34.77
C LYS A 465 1.65 -40.94 34.90
N ALA A 466 0.83 -40.02 35.43
CA ALA A 466 1.24 -38.62 35.61
C ALA A 466 2.31 -38.47 36.71
N LYS A 467 2.23 -39.24 37.79
CA LYS A 467 3.28 -39.31 38.84
C LYS A 467 4.61 -39.84 38.25
N ALA A 468 4.54 -40.81 37.31
CA ALA A 468 5.74 -41.32 36.64
C ALA A 468 6.26 -40.37 35.57
N ASN A 469 5.41 -39.56 34.95
CA ASN A 469 5.77 -38.58 33.93
C ASN A 469 4.98 -37.27 34.11
N PRO A 470 5.57 -36.25 34.76
CA PRO A 470 4.89 -34.98 35.04
C PRO A 470 4.32 -34.24 33.81
N LYS A 471 4.86 -34.50 32.62
CA LYS A 471 4.31 -33.92 31.39
C LYS A 471 2.88 -34.35 31.08
N LEU A 472 2.42 -35.44 31.66
CA LEU A 472 1.04 -35.94 31.51
C LEU A 472 0.01 -35.19 32.39
N ALA A 473 0.45 -34.31 33.30
CA ALA A 473 -0.46 -33.45 34.10
C ALA A 473 -1.36 -32.60 33.19
N GLY A 474 -0.88 -32.18 32.03
CA GLY A 474 -1.66 -31.43 31.05
C GLY A 474 -2.92 -32.16 30.56
N TRP A 475 -2.95 -33.49 30.62
CA TRP A 475 -4.15 -34.26 30.30
C TRP A 475 -5.26 -34.01 31.33
N PHE A 476 -4.93 -33.95 32.62
CA PHE A 476 -5.90 -33.66 33.71
C PHE A 476 -6.43 -32.22 33.56
N VAL A 477 -5.55 -31.25 33.24
CA VAL A 477 -5.98 -29.87 32.96
C VAL A 477 -7.02 -29.87 31.83
N GLY A 478 -6.78 -30.59 30.75
CA GLY A 478 -7.73 -30.72 29.63
C GLY A 478 -9.09 -31.33 30.06
N GLN A 479 -9.10 -32.34 30.92
CA GLN A 479 -10.34 -32.98 31.42
C GLN A 479 -11.11 -32.04 32.35
N VAL A 480 -10.43 -31.34 33.27
CA VAL A 480 -11.06 -30.34 34.13
C VAL A 480 -11.65 -29.18 33.32
N MET A 481 -10.91 -28.69 32.32
CA MET A 481 -11.43 -27.66 31.42
C MET A 481 -12.68 -28.14 30.66
N LYS A 482 -12.70 -29.40 30.24
CA LYS A 482 -13.88 -29.98 29.59
C LYS A 482 -15.06 -30.12 30.56
N ALA A 483 -14.82 -30.61 31.79
CA ALA A 483 -15.84 -30.77 32.81
C ALA A 483 -16.46 -29.43 33.27
N THR A 484 -15.67 -28.35 33.28
CA THR A 484 -16.12 -26.98 33.61
C THR A 484 -16.64 -26.20 32.40
N GLY A 485 -16.83 -26.83 31.23
CA GLY A 485 -17.28 -26.18 30.01
C GLY A 485 -16.32 -25.10 29.48
N GLY A 486 -15.03 -25.17 29.83
CA GLY A 486 -14.01 -24.18 29.47
C GLY A 486 -14.03 -22.91 30.31
N LYS A 487 -14.85 -22.87 31.37
CA LYS A 487 -15.01 -21.68 32.24
C LYS A 487 -14.01 -21.59 33.39
N ALA A 488 -13.34 -22.69 33.78
CA ALA A 488 -12.33 -22.67 34.84
C ALA A 488 -11.08 -21.89 34.38
N ASN A 489 -10.43 -21.20 35.33
CA ASN A 489 -9.16 -20.51 35.03
C ASN A 489 -8.05 -21.56 34.80
N PRO A 490 -7.44 -21.63 33.57
CA PRO A 490 -6.46 -22.67 33.26
C PRO A 490 -5.22 -22.66 34.15
N LYS A 491 -4.80 -21.48 34.62
CA LYS A 491 -3.66 -21.34 35.54
C LYS A 491 -3.98 -21.92 36.91
N ALA A 492 -5.13 -21.57 37.47
CA ALA A 492 -5.61 -22.12 38.73
C ALA A 492 -5.81 -23.64 38.64
N VAL A 493 -6.38 -24.14 37.56
CA VAL A 493 -6.52 -25.58 37.30
C VAL A 493 -5.16 -26.26 37.26
N ASN A 494 -4.18 -25.69 36.55
CA ASN A 494 -2.84 -26.29 36.46
C ASN A 494 -2.12 -26.33 37.83
N GLU A 495 -2.21 -25.25 38.58
CA GLU A 495 -1.64 -25.17 39.94
C GLU A 495 -2.29 -26.21 40.88
N LEU A 496 -3.62 -26.32 40.87
CA LEU A 496 -4.35 -27.29 41.69
C LEU A 496 -4.08 -28.74 41.25
N VAL A 497 -4.07 -29.03 39.96
CA VAL A 497 -3.73 -30.36 39.43
C VAL A 497 -2.32 -30.75 39.84
N SER A 498 -1.33 -29.85 39.68
CA SER A 498 0.04 -30.13 40.10
C SER A 498 0.17 -30.39 41.61
N ALA A 499 -0.46 -29.54 42.40
CA ALA A 499 -0.47 -29.70 43.85
C ALA A 499 -1.14 -31.04 44.33
N LYS A 500 -2.29 -31.37 43.71
CA LYS A 500 -3.04 -32.62 44.06
C LYS A 500 -2.36 -33.91 43.58
N LEU A 501 -1.60 -33.83 42.48
CA LEU A 501 -0.82 -34.96 41.96
C LEU A 501 0.56 -35.08 42.66
N GLY A 502 0.97 -34.08 43.41
CA GLY A 502 2.27 -34.06 44.08
C GLY A 502 3.45 -33.82 43.13
N LEU A 503 3.28 -32.99 42.07
CA LEU A 503 4.23 -32.71 40.98
C LEU A 503 4.92 -31.37 41.18
#